data_8c5e03548656868c6f6afcff6269dab6
#
_entry.id   8c5e03548656868c6f6afcff6269dab6
#
_cell.length_a   1.000
_cell.length_b   1.000
_cell.length_c   1.000
_cell.angle_alpha   90.00
_cell.angle_beta   90.00
_cell.angle_gamma   90.00
#
_symmetry.space_group_name_H-M   'P 1'
#
loop_
_entity.id
_entity.type
_entity.pdbx_description
1 polymer ?
#
loop_
_entity_poly.entity_id
_entity_poly.type
_entity_poly.pdbx_seq_one_letter_code
_entity_poly.pdbx_strand_id
1 'polypeptide(L)'
;RQRQMCIRDRKLSDCSEQNPELCEVFLVEGDSAGGTAKQGRDRNFQAILPLRGKILNVEKAMQHKVFENQEIINIYTALGVTIGTEEDSKALNLEKLRYHKIVIMCDADVDGSHIATLILTFFFRYMKELIENGNIYIATPPLYLVKKGAKKEYAWDDEERDKLLEEFGQGASIQRYKGLGEMNAIQLWDTTMNPEFRTFRKVTIDNAVEADRVFSMLMGDEVPPRREFIERNATYANIDV
;
A
#
# COMPACT_ATOMS: atom_id res chain seq x y z
N ARG A 1 19.11 -0.48 18.01
CA ARG A 1 18.08 -0.56 19.08
C ARG A 1 17.44 0.80 19.41
N GLN A 2 18.21 1.88 19.63
CA GLN A 2 17.64 3.21 19.97
C GLN A 2 16.78 3.82 18.84
N ARG A 3 17.17 3.69 17.55
CA ARG A 3 16.36 4.20 16.42
C ARG A 3 15.03 3.44 16.25
N GLN A 4 15.01 2.14 16.53
CA GLN A 4 13.78 1.33 16.49
C GLN A 4 12.82 1.72 17.63
N MET A 5 13.32 2.03 18.81
CA MET A 5 12.49 2.57 19.90
C MET A 5 11.85 3.90 19.51
N CYS A 6 12.59 4.83 18.89
CA CYS A 6 12.06 6.13 18.46
C CYS A 6 10.92 6.05 17.43
N ILE A 7 10.90 5.04 16.54
CA ILE A 7 9.82 4.89 15.55
C ILE A 7 8.57 4.26 16.19
N ARG A 8 8.74 3.27 17.06
CA ARG A 8 7.64 2.69 17.85
C ARG A 8 6.94 3.73 18.70
N ASP A 9 7.69 4.69 19.25
CA ASP A 9 7.14 5.73 20.11
C ASP A 9 6.42 6.85 19.34
N ARG A 10 6.64 7.00 18.02
CA ARG A 10 6.15 8.14 17.24
C ARG A 10 5.19 7.82 16.11
N LYS A 11 5.40 6.74 15.36
CA LYS A 11 4.62 6.43 14.14
C LYS A 11 4.17 4.99 14.03
N LEU A 12 5.06 4.03 14.26
CA LEU A 12 4.74 2.62 14.10
C LEU A 12 3.87 2.12 15.24
N SER A 13 2.65 1.69 14.91
CA SER A 13 1.81 0.92 15.83
C SER A 13 2.09 -0.57 15.61
N ASP A 14 3.02 -1.10 16.38
CA ASP A 14 3.51 -2.47 16.25
C ASP A 14 2.51 -3.55 16.74
N CYS A 15 2.73 -4.79 16.35
CA CYS A 15 2.00 -5.97 16.83
C CYS A 15 2.77 -6.68 17.96
N SER A 16 2.08 -7.58 18.67
CA SER A 16 2.65 -8.33 19.79
C SER A 16 3.35 -9.63 19.38
N GLU A 17 2.99 -10.20 18.23
CA GLU A 17 3.62 -11.41 17.69
C GLU A 17 5.10 -11.16 17.38
N GLN A 18 5.94 -12.14 17.67
CA GLN A 18 7.39 -12.08 17.46
C GLN A 18 7.86 -12.91 16.27
N ASN A 19 7.04 -13.86 15.79
CA ASN A 19 7.35 -14.63 14.59
C ASN A 19 7.04 -13.79 13.35
N PRO A 20 8.06 -13.37 12.55
CA PRO A 20 7.85 -12.53 11.38
C PRO A 20 6.93 -13.13 10.32
N GLU A 21 6.88 -14.47 10.21
CA GLU A 21 6.05 -15.19 9.25
C GLU A 21 4.55 -14.99 9.49
N LEU A 22 4.18 -14.75 10.75
CA LEU A 22 2.81 -14.49 11.18
C LEU A 22 2.47 -13.01 11.19
N CYS A 23 3.47 -12.13 11.09
CA CYS A 23 3.30 -10.68 11.19
C CYS A 23 3.09 -10.01 9.84
N GLU A 24 2.23 -9.01 9.84
CA GLU A 24 1.98 -8.16 8.70
C GLU A 24 2.01 -6.68 9.09
N VAL A 25 2.53 -5.83 8.19
CA VAL A 25 2.54 -4.38 8.35
C VAL A 25 1.79 -3.71 7.22
N PHE A 26 0.91 -2.77 7.57
CA PHE A 26 0.19 -1.94 6.61
C PHE A 26 0.90 -0.58 6.51
N LEU A 27 1.35 -0.24 5.31
CA LEU A 27 1.81 1.09 4.95
C LEU A 27 0.57 1.88 4.52
N VAL A 28 0.12 2.80 5.37
CA VAL A 28 -1.18 3.46 5.21
C VAL A 28 -0.98 4.92 4.82
N GLU A 29 -1.74 5.38 3.84
CA GLU A 29 -1.73 6.78 3.43
C GLU A 29 -2.36 7.69 4.49
N GLY A 30 -1.53 8.57 5.05
CA GLY A 30 -1.95 9.62 5.97
C GLY A 30 -2.24 9.16 7.40
N ASP A 31 -2.25 10.16 8.29
CA ASP A 31 -2.45 9.92 9.73
C ASP A 31 -3.93 9.60 10.06
N SER A 32 -4.89 10.10 9.28
CA SER A 32 -6.33 9.85 9.49
C SER A 32 -6.68 8.38 9.23
N ALA A 33 -6.37 7.89 8.03
CA ALA A 33 -6.59 6.48 7.69
C ALA A 33 -5.74 5.55 8.57
N GLY A 34 -4.50 5.97 8.89
CA GLY A 34 -3.64 5.26 9.84
C GLY A 34 -4.26 5.13 11.22
N GLY A 35 -4.96 6.16 11.72
CA GLY A 35 -5.70 6.14 12.98
C GLY A 35 -6.86 5.15 12.95
N THR A 36 -7.65 5.15 11.88
CA THR A 36 -8.75 4.20 11.67
C THR A 36 -8.23 2.75 11.59
N ALA A 37 -7.17 2.52 10.80
CA ALA A 37 -6.53 1.21 10.68
C ALA A 37 -5.97 0.71 12.02
N LYS A 38 -5.35 1.59 12.80
CA LYS A 38 -4.85 1.27 14.14
C LYS A 38 -5.96 0.82 15.09
N GLN A 39 -7.16 1.41 14.98
CA GLN A 39 -8.32 1.02 15.79
C GLN A 39 -8.92 -0.31 15.34
N GLY A 40 -8.99 -0.55 14.01
CA GLY A 40 -9.64 -1.72 13.42
C GLY A 40 -8.77 -2.98 13.38
N ARG A 41 -7.45 -2.87 13.45
CA ARG A 41 -6.51 -3.98 13.29
C ARG A 41 -6.59 -5.06 14.37
N ASP A 42 -6.18 -6.26 14.07
CA ASP A 42 -5.78 -7.22 15.10
C ASP A 42 -4.37 -6.88 15.61
N ARG A 43 -4.29 -6.48 16.88
CA ARG A 43 -3.03 -6.07 17.52
C ARG A 43 -2.05 -7.22 17.73
N ASN A 44 -2.51 -8.46 17.62
CA ASN A 44 -1.63 -9.60 17.82
C ASN A 44 -0.62 -9.71 16.69
N PHE A 45 -1.05 -9.58 15.42
CA PHE A 45 -0.20 -9.83 14.26
C PHE A 45 -0.14 -8.72 13.23
N GLN A 46 -0.97 -7.66 13.36
CA GLN A 46 -1.00 -6.55 12.42
C GLN A 46 -0.35 -5.29 13.00
N ALA A 47 0.61 -4.73 12.27
CA ALA A 47 1.23 -3.44 12.55
C ALA A 47 0.77 -2.37 11.55
N ILE A 48 0.72 -1.10 11.97
CA ILE A 48 0.35 0.03 11.13
C ILE A 48 1.48 1.05 11.11
N LEU A 49 1.92 1.43 9.92
CA LEU A 49 2.86 2.52 9.67
C LEU A 49 2.18 3.58 8.78
N PRO A 50 1.67 4.68 9.34
CA PRO A 50 1.17 5.79 8.55
C PRO A 50 2.33 6.49 7.82
N LEU A 51 2.13 6.78 6.53
CA LEU A 51 3.04 7.55 5.70
C LEU A 51 2.47 8.97 5.50
N ARG A 52 3.31 10.00 5.63
CA ARG A 52 2.89 11.39 5.47
C ARG A 52 2.91 11.80 4.00
N GLY A 53 1.77 11.62 3.31
CA GLY A 53 1.61 12.03 1.92
C GLY A 53 2.53 11.28 0.96
N LYS A 54 2.84 11.94 -0.15
CA LYS A 54 3.70 11.38 -1.21
C LYS A 54 5.14 11.24 -0.72
N ILE A 55 5.65 10.02 -0.71
CA ILE A 55 7.06 9.76 -0.40
C ILE A 55 7.96 10.28 -1.53
N LEU A 56 9.26 10.38 -1.26
CA LEU A 56 10.25 10.80 -2.26
C LEU A 56 10.21 9.89 -3.49
N ASN A 57 10.16 10.46 -4.68
CA ASN A 57 10.36 9.71 -5.91
C ASN A 57 11.84 9.33 -6.04
N VAL A 58 12.15 8.09 -5.72
CA VAL A 58 13.53 7.59 -5.69
C VAL A 58 14.13 7.36 -7.08
N GLU A 59 13.31 7.32 -8.13
CA GLU A 59 13.80 7.26 -9.52
C GLU A 59 14.53 8.55 -9.93
N LYS A 60 14.06 9.71 -9.43
CA LYS A 60 14.66 11.02 -9.71
C LYS A 60 15.67 11.47 -8.67
N ALA A 61 15.57 10.97 -7.46
CA ALA A 61 16.36 11.45 -6.34
C ALA A 61 17.78 10.90 -6.37
N MET A 62 18.75 11.73 -6.01
CA MET A 62 20.11 11.28 -5.78
C MET A 62 20.13 10.33 -4.57
N GLN A 63 20.94 9.27 -4.63
CA GLN A 63 20.98 8.19 -3.65
C GLN A 63 21.14 8.69 -2.19
N HIS A 64 21.98 9.69 -1.93
CA HIS A 64 22.15 10.23 -0.58
C HIS A 64 20.85 10.85 -0.03
N LYS A 65 20.03 11.52 -0.88
CA LYS A 65 18.74 12.09 -0.48
C LYS A 65 17.70 11.01 -0.14
N VAL A 66 17.80 9.85 -0.78
CA VAL A 66 16.91 8.71 -0.48
C VAL A 66 17.16 8.25 0.95
N PHE A 67 18.42 8.10 1.35
CA PHE A 67 18.77 7.64 2.71
C PHE A 67 18.67 8.73 3.80
N GLU A 68 18.50 9.99 3.42
CA GLU A 68 18.21 11.09 4.35
C GLU A 68 16.70 11.33 4.51
N ASN A 69 15.87 10.78 3.61
CA ASN A 69 14.43 10.98 3.65
C ASN A 69 13.79 10.23 4.83
N GLN A 70 13.08 10.97 5.68
CA GLN A 70 12.55 10.44 6.93
C GLN A 70 11.49 9.33 6.72
N GLU A 71 10.65 9.42 5.70
CA GLU A 71 9.63 8.39 5.44
C GLU A 71 10.29 7.09 4.98
N ILE A 72 11.32 7.18 4.15
CA ILE A 72 12.13 6.03 3.72
C ILE A 72 12.86 5.41 4.91
N ILE A 73 13.48 6.22 5.76
CA ILE A 73 14.13 5.74 7.00
C ILE A 73 13.11 5.04 7.89
N ASN A 74 11.90 5.57 7.99
CA ASN A 74 10.83 4.97 8.79
C ASN A 74 10.45 3.57 8.26
N ILE A 75 10.35 3.41 6.93
CA ILE A 75 10.04 2.10 6.30
C ILE A 75 11.18 1.11 6.60
N TYR A 76 12.44 1.44 6.32
CA TYR A 76 13.59 0.57 6.64
C TYR A 76 13.62 0.14 8.09
N THR A 77 13.43 1.11 8.99
CA THR A 77 13.51 0.86 10.44
C THR A 77 12.32 0.01 10.91
N ALA A 78 11.12 0.27 10.40
CA ALA A 78 9.93 -0.53 10.74
C ALA A 78 10.09 -1.98 10.28
N LEU A 79 10.55 -2.18 9.04
CA LEU A 79 10.76 -3.51 8.47
C LEU A 79 11.92 -4.27 9.14
N GLY A 80 12.85 -3.57 9.79
CA GLY A 80 14.03 -4.18 10.40
C GLY A 80 15.10 -4.58 9.39
N VAL A 81 15.02 -4.11 8.14
CA VAL A 81 15.98 -4.40 7.08
C VAL A 81 17.11 -3.36 7.06
N THR A 82 18.28 -3.77 6.58
CA THR A 82 19.45 -2.90 6.40
C THR A 82 20.10 -3.17 5.06
N ILE A 83 20.90 -2.23 4.57
CA ILE A 83 21.73 -2.42 3.40
C ILE A 83 23.10 -2.91 3.86
N GLY A 84 23.61 -3.91 3.15
CA GLY A 84 24.91 -4.52 3.39
C GLY A 84 24.83 -5.87 4.12
N THR A 85 25.49 -6.84 3.55
CA THR A 85 25.78 -8.16 4.12
C THR A 85 27.31 -8.32 4.24
N GLU A 86 27.79 -9.42 4.84
CA GLU A 86 29.22 -9.73 4.89
C GLU A 86 29.80 -9.97 3.48
N GLU A 87 28.97 -10.49 2.56
CA GLU A 87 29.40 -10.84 1.19
C GLU A 87 29.23 -9.68 0.21
N ASP A 88 28.18 -8.86 0.38
CA ASP A 88 27.88 -7.72 -0.49
C ASP A 88 27.40 -6.51 0.32
N SER A 89 28.19 -5.45 0.31
CA SER A 89 27.87 -4.20 1.02
C SER A 89 26.66 -3.45 0.49
N LYS A 90 26.11 -3.85 -0.67
CA LYS A 90 24.95 -3.24 -1.31
C LYS A 90 23.70 -4.13 -1.22
N ALA A 91 23.86 -5.40 -0.90
CA ALA A 91 22.72 -6.33 -0.78
C ALA A 91 21.79 -5.93 0.36
N LEU A 92 20.51 -6.25 0.20
CA LEU A 92 19.52 -6.06 1.25
C LEU A 92 19.67 -7.16 2.31
N ASN A 93 19.88 -6.77 3.56
CA ASN A 93 19.93 -7.73 4.66
C ASN A 93 18.52 -7.96 5.22
N LEU A 94 18.01 -9.16 5.01
CA LEU A 94 16.65 -9.58 5.43
C LEU A 94 16.64 -10.40 6.72
N GLU A 95 17.80 -10.68 7.36
CA GLU A 95 17.88 -11.51 8.57
C GLU A 95 16.98 -11.04 9.72
N LYS A 96 16.73 -9.73 9.78
CA LYS A 96 15.92 -9.09 10.82
C LYS A 96 14.58 -8.58 10.29
N LEU A 97 14.16 -9.08 9.13
CA LEU A 97 12.83 -8.75 8.59
C LEU A 97 11.75 -9.11 9.62
N ARG A 98 10.91 -8.14 9.95
CA ARG A 98 9.94 -8.25 11.05
C ARG A 98 8.54 -8.64 10.59
N TYR A 99 8.23 -8.44 9.31
CA TYR A 99 6.91 -8.68 8.75
C TYR A 99 7.05 -9.38 7.40
N HIS A 100 6.50 -10.59 7.29
CA HIS A 100 6.52 -11.33 6.03
C HIS A 100 5.44 -10.87 5.05
N LYS A 101 4.45 -10.10 5.51
CA LYS A 101 3.52 -9.40 4.62
C LYS A 101 3.63 -7.89 4.83
N ILE A 102 3.91 -7.20 3.74
CA ILE A 102 3.99 -5.74 3.67
C ILE A 102 2.88 -5.29 2.75
N VAL A 103 1.87 -4.64 3.30
CA VAL A 103 0.63 -4.31 2.60
C VAL A 103 0.57 -2.81 2.36
N ILE A 104 0.52 -2.40 1.09
CA ILE A 104 0.30 -1.01 0.69
C ILE A 104 -1.20 -0.77 0.71
N MET A 105 -1.65 0.20 1.50
CA MET A 105 -3.06 0.56 1.68
C MET A 105 -3.25 2.05 1.48
N CYS A 106 -3.66 2.44 0.29
CA CYS A 106 -3.88 3.81 -0.16
C CYS A 106 -5.35 4.04 -0.52
N ASP A 107 -5.74 5.30 -0.60
CA ASP A 107 -7.05 5.71 -1.05
C ASP A 107 -7.32 5.27 -2.50
N ALA A 108 -8.59 5.06 -2.83
CA ALA A 108 -9.01 4.61 -4.16
C ALA A 108 -9.18 5.79 -5.14
N ASP A 109 -8.27 6.74 -5.12
CA ASP A 109 -8.26 7.91 -5.98
C ASP A 109 -6.91 8.05 -6.74
N VAL A 110 -6.77 9.12 -7.53
CA VAL A 110 -5.56 9.36 -8.33
C VAL A 110 -4.33 9.65 -7.47
N ASP A 111 -4.50 10.29 -6.31
CA ASP A 111 -3.41 10.57 -5.38
C ASP A 111 -2.95 9.30 -4.66
N GLY A 112 -3.86 8.46 -4.21
CA GLY A 112 -3.56 7.16 -3.61
C GLY A 112 -2.86 6.22 -4.60
N SER A 113 -3.30 6.21 -5.87
CA SER A 113 -2.63 5.47 -6.94
C SER A 113 -1.20 5.96 -7.17
N HIS A 114 -0.97 7.27 -7.12
CA HIS A 114 0.37 7.85 -7.23
C HIS A 114 1.25 7.49 -6.02
N ILE A 115 0.70 7.54 -4.80
CA ILE A 115 1.44 7.15 -3.59
C ILE A 115 1.82 5.68 -3.65
N ALA A 116 0.89 4.79 -4.03
CA ALA A 116 1.19 3.37 -4.23
C ALA A 116 2.31 3.15 -5.26
N THR A 117 2.29 3.90 -6.37
CA THR A 117 3.34 3.84 -7.41
C THR A 117 4.69 4.32 -6.88
N LEU A 118 4.75 5.38 -6.08
CA LEU A 118 5.99 5.84 -5.45
C LEU A 118 6.55 4.79 -4.48
N ILE A 119 5.69 4.15 -3.68
CA ILE A 119 6.09 3.08 -2.76
C ILE A 119 6.60 1.86 -3.54
N LEU A 120 5.92 1.46 -4.62
CA LEU A 120 6.36 0.37 -5.49
C LEU A 120 7.70 0.68 -6.17
N THR A 121 7.90 1.92 -6.64
CA THR A 121 9.19 2.37 -7.19
C THR A 121 10.30 2.22 -6.17
N PHE A 122 10.05 2.62 -4.92
CA PHE A 122 11.02 2.45 -3.85
C PHE A 122 11.34 0.97 -3.58
N PHE A 123 10.34 0.10 -3.46
CA PHE A 123 10.58 -1.34 -3.27
C PHE A 123 11.31 -1.94 -4.46
N PHE A 124 10.94 -1.59 -5.69
CA PHE A 124 11.59 -2.11 -6.89
C PHE A 124 13.07 -1.71 -6.99
N ARG A 125 13.43 -0.47 -6.60
CA ARG A 125 14.80 0.05 -6.71
C ARG A 125 15.71 -0.32 -5.54
N TYR A 126 15.15 -0.46 -4.33
CA TYR A 126 15.96 -0.59 -3.11
C TYR A 126 15.68 -1.84 -2.28
N MET A 127 14.59 -2.55 -2.54
CA MET A 127 14.18 -3.76 -1.81
C MET A 127 13.54 -4.78 -2.75
N LYS A 128 14.14 -4.99 -3.92
CA LYS A 128 13.60 -5.85 -4.97
C LYS A 128 13.38 -7.29 -4.49
N GLU A 129 14.26 -7.79 -3.64
CA GLU A 129 14.19 -9.11 -3.04
C GLU A 129 12.89 -9.34 -2.26
N LEU A 130 12.31 -8.29 -1.65
CA LEU A 130 11.01 -8.40 -0.98
C LEU A 130 9.86 -8.63 -1.96
N ILE A 131 9.95 -8.11 -3.19
CA ILE A 131 8.98 -8.40 -4.25
C ILE A 131 9.18 -9.82 -4.77
N GLU A 132 10.43 -10.21 -5.06
CA GLU A 132 10.80 -11.53 -5.57
C GLU A 132 10.43 -12.65 -4.59
N ASN A 133 10.61 -12.42 -3.29
CA ASN A 133 10.18 -13.32 -2.22
C ASN A 133 8.66 -13.32 -1.99
N GLY A 134 7.93 -12.40 -2.63
CA GLY A 134 6.48 -12.30 -2.52
C GLY A 134 5.97 -11.73 -1.21
N ASN A 135 6.71 -10.81 -0.61
CA ASN A 135 6.33 -10.15 0.64
C ASN A 135 5.43 -8.92 0.44
N ILE A 136 5.35 -8.36 -0.79
CA ILE A 136 4.65 -7.11 -1.07
C ILE A 136 3.25 -7.36 -1.60
N TYR A 137 2.28 -6.68 -1.00
CA TYR A 137 0.86 -6.76 -1.35
C TYR A 137 0.24 -5.37 -1.45
N ILE A 138 -0.83 -5.26 -2.25
CA ILE A 138 -1.69 -4.07 -2.31
C ILE A 138 -3.05 -4.47 -1.77
N ALA A 139 -3.54 -3.76 -0.76
CA ALA A 139 -4.89 -3.92 -0.25
C ALA A 139 -5.91 -3.36 -1.25
N THR A 140 -7.05 -4.03 -1.37
CA THR A 140 -8.14 -3.62 -2.26
C THR A 140 -9.39 -3.35 -1.43
N PRO A 141 -9.56 -2.14 -0.87
CA PRO A 141 -10.78 -1.77 -0.17
C PRO A 141 -11.95 -1.68 -1.15
N PRO A 142 -13.21 -1.86 -0.68
CA PRO A 142 -14.39 -1.67 -1.53
C PRO A 142 -14.60 -0.21 -1.90
N LEU A 143 -15.15 0.02 -3.09
CA LEU A 143 -15.51 1.36 -3.57
C LEU A 143 -16.91 1.78 -3.14
N TYR A 144 -17.80 0.83 -2.91
CA TYR A 144 -19.21 1.09 -2.63
C TYR A 144 -19.73 0.28 -1.45
N LEU A 145 -20.71 0.88 -0.76
CA LEU A 145 -21.57 0.20 0.19
C LEU A 145 -23.01 0.41 -0.25
N VAL A 146 -23.71 -0.68 -0.55
CA VAL A 146 -25.13 -0.70 -0.90
C VAL A 146 -25.94 -1.11 0.32
N LYS A 147 -26.98 -0.33 0.67
CA LYS A 147 -27.80 -0.56 1.86
C LYS A 147 -29.29 -0.52 1.51
N LYS A 148 -30.07 -1.40 2.14
CA LYS A 148 -31.53 -1.34 2.16
C LYS A 148 -32.06 -1.83 3.51
N GLY A 149 -32.54 -0.92 4.34
CA GLY A 149 -32.91 -1.26 5.72
C GLY A 149 -31.74 -1.79 6.52
N ALA A 150 -31.87 -3.00 7.05
CA ALA A 150 -30.79 -3.67 7.79
C ALA A 150 -29.79 -4.42 6.91
N LYS A 151 -30.11 -4.69 5.63
CA LYS A 151 -29.23 -5.38 4.69
C LYS A 151 -28.16 -4.42 4.18
N LYS A 152 -26.89 -4.83 4.20
CA LYS A 152 -25.75 -4.08 3.69
C LYS A 152 -24.77 -5.02 3.00
N GLU A 153 -24.28 -4.61 1.83
CA GLU A 153 -23.26 -5.35 1.07
C GLU A 153 -22.25 -4.37 0.46
N TYR A 154 -21.03 -4.82 0.29
CA TYR A 154 -19.93 -4.03 -0.30
C TYR A 154 -19.71 -4.43 -1.76
N ALA A 155 -19.29 -3.47 -2.59
CA ALA A 155 -18.90 -3.70 -3.97
C ALA A 155 -17.55 -3.06 -4.26
N TRP A 156 -16.72 -3.76 -5.04
CA TRP A 156 -15.35 -3.35 -5.38
C TRP A 156 -15.26 -2.65 -6.73
N ASP A 157 -16.29 -2.80 -7.56
CA ASP A 157 -16.40 -2.14 -8.86
C ASP A 157 -17.85 -1.75 -9.19
N ASP A 158 -18.03 -1.12 -10.35
CA ASP A 158 -19.35 -0.65 -10.81
C ASP A 158 -20.27 -1.82 -11.18
N GLU A 159 -19.73 -2.91 -11.69
CA GLU A 159 -20.51 -4.07 -12.08
C GLU A 159 -21.12 -4.78 -10.86
N GLU A 160 -20.32 -4.97 -9.81
CA GLU A 160 -20.81 -5.53 -8.54
C GLU A 160 -21.84 -4.62 -7.87
N ARG A 161 -21.59 -3.28 -7.90
CA ARG A 161 -22.57 -2.30 -7.40
C ARG A 161 -23.92 -2.42 -8.11
N ASP A 162 -23.91 -2.49 -9.43
CA ASP A 162 -25.13 -2.53 -10.23
C ASP A 162 -25.90 -3.84 -10.02
N LYS A 163 -25.20 -4.98 -9.89
CA LYS A 163 -25.81 -6.26 -9.50
C LYS A 163 -26.48 -6.19 -8.12
N LEU A 164 -25.81 -5.58 -7.15
CA LEU A 164 -26.38 -5.39 -5.81
C LEU A 164 -27.60 -4.47 -5.82
N LEU A 165 -27.61 -3.43 -6.67
CA LEU A 165 -28.75 -2.55 -6.82
C LEU A 165 -29.97 -3.27 -7.41
N GLU A 166 -29.77 -4.13 -8.41
CA GLU A 166 -30.83 -4.95 -8.96
C GLU A 166 -31.38 -5.93 -7.93
N GLU A 167 -30.52 -6.59 -7.18
CA GLU A 167 -30.90 -7.54 -6.12
C GLU A 167 -31.66 -6.85 -4.99
N PHE A 168 -31.20 -5.68 -4.54
CA PHE A 168 -31.83 -4.95 -3.44
C PHE A 168 -33.12 -4.25 -3.88
N GLY A 169 -33.24 -3.90 -5.17
CA GLY A 169 -34.42 -3.26 -5.77
C GLY A 169 -34.65 -1.83 -5.27
N GLN A 170 -35.87 -1.32 -5.53
CA GLN A 170 -36.21 0.05 -5.19
C GLN A 170 -36.04 0.39 -3.70
N GLY A 171 -35.44 1.57 -3.43
CA GLY A 171 -35.16 2.06 -2.08
C GLY A 171 -33.79 1.66 -1.54
N ALA A 172 -32.93 1.03 -2.34
CA ALA A 172 -31.52 0.85 -2.00
C ALA A 172 -30.79 2.20 -2.03
N SER A 173 -29.89 2.42 -1.07
CA SER A 173 -28.99 3.57 -1.03
C SER A 173 -27.57 3.14 -1.31
N ILE A 174 -26.79 3.99 -1.99
CA ILE A 174 -25.38 3.78 -2.30
C ILE A 174 -24.57 4.81 -1.53
N GLN A 175 -23.50 4.33 -0.90
CA GLN A 175 -22.43 5.17 -0.38
C GLN A 175 -21.16 4.83 -1.15
N ARG A 176 -20.54 5.83 -1.80
CA ARG A 176 -19.23 5.68 -2.44
C ARG A 176 -18.15 6.08 -1.45
N TYR A 177 -17.10 5.27 -1.35
CA TYR A 177 -15.90 5.59 -0.58
C TYR A 177 -14.84 6.17 -1.53
N LYS A 178 -14.40 7.40 -1.28
CA LYS A 178 -13.29 8.04 -1.99
C LYS A 178 -11.96 7.83 -1.29
N GLY A 179 -12.00 7.65 0.02
CA GLY A 179 -10.81 7.42 0.82
C GLY A 179 -11.06 6.52 2.03
N LEU A 180 -9.99 5.90 2.52
CA LEU A 180 -9.99 5.01 3.69
C LEU A 180 -10.48 5.72 4.96
N GLY A 181 -10.26 7.04 5.04
CA GLY A 181 -10.73 7.86 6.16
C GLY A 181 -12.24 8.01 6.27
N GLU A 182 -13.00 7.65 5.22
CA GLU A 182 -14.46 7.64 5.23
C GLU A 182 -15.05 6.37 5.85
N MET A 183 -14.22 5.33 6.02
CA MET A 183 -14.59 4.10 6.70
C MET A 183 -14.35 4.22 8.20
N ASN A 184 -15.26 3.67 9.01
CA ASN A 184 -14.95 3.46 10.41
C ASN A 184 -14.06 2.20 10.60
N ALA A 185 -13.53 2.03 11.80
CA ALA A 185 -12.59 0.95 12.11
C ALA A 185 -13.15 -0.46 11.85
N ILE A 186 -14.45 -0.67 12.12
CA ILE A 186 -15.14 -1.96 11.90
C ILE A 186 -15.28 -2.23 10.40
N GLN A 187 -15.68 -1.21 9.63
CA GLN A 187 -15.81 -1.36 8.17
C GLN A 187 -14.47 -1.68 7.51
N LEU A 188 -13.40 -0.99 7.94
CA LEU A 188 -12.05 -1.23 7.41
C LEU A 188 -11.54 -2.63 7.80
N TRP A 189 -11.84 -3.09 9.00
CA TRP A 189 -11.54 -4.46 9.42
C TRP A 189 -12.30 -5.47 8.55
N ASP A 190 -13.62 -5.39 8.52
CA ASP A 190 -14.49 -6.37 7.86
C ASP A 190 -14.21 -6.52 6.36
N THR A 191 -13.78 -5.44 5.69
CA THR A 191 -13.62 -5.43 4.22
C THR A 191 -12.20 -5.57 3.75
N THR A 192 -11.21 -5.09 4.53
CA THR A 192 -9.86 -4.86 4.01
C THR A 192 -8.76 -5.48 4.86
N MET A 193 -8.95 -5.62 6.17
CA MET A 193 -7.89 -6.07 7.07
C MET A 193 -8.10 -7.48 7.62
N ASN A 194 -9.35 -7.95 7.72
CA ASN A 194 -9.67 -9.29 8.24
C ASN A 194 -9.17 -10.37 7.28
N PRO A 195 -8.28 -11.29 7.72
CA PRO A 195 -7.73 -12.36 6.89
C PRO A 195 -8.77 -13.26 6.22
N GLU A 196 -9.97 -13.39 6.79
CA GLU A 196 -11.03 -14.25 6.27
C GLU A 196 -11.75 -13.68 5.04
N PHE A 197 -11.82 -12.33 4.92
CA PHE A 197 -12.66 -11.67 3.91
C PHE A 197 -11.90 -10.72 2.98
N ARG A 198 -10.69 -10.30 3.38
CA ARG A 198 -9.90 -9.31 2.64
C ARG A 198 -9.39 -9.84 1.30
N THR A 199 -9.27 -8.94 0.34
CA THR A 199 -8.62 -9.21 -0.94
C THR A 199 -7.32 -8.42 -1.03
N PHE A 200 -6.20 -9.15 -1.22
CA PHE A 200 -4.89 -8.57 -1.49
C PHE A 200 -4.42 -8.95 -2.88
N ARG A 201 -3.87 -7.99 -3.61
CA ARG A 201 -3.12 -8.26 -4.83
C ARG A 201 -1.64 -8.42 -4.48
N LYS A 202 -1.09 -9.61 -4.73
CA LYS A 202 0.35 -9.85 -4.58
C LYS A 202 1.10 -9.13 -5.69
N VAL A 203 2.14 -8.41 -5.33
CA VAL A 203 3.03 -7.75 -6.30
C VAL A 203 4.05 -8.76 -6.79
N THR A 204 4.16 -8.91 -8.11
CA THR A 204 5.11 -9.81 -8.78
C THR A 204 5.89 -9.06 -9.85
N ILE A 205 7.07 -9.57 -10.21
CA ILE A 205 7.87 -9.10 -11.33
C ILE A 205 7.95 -10.25 -12.33
N ASP A 206 7.14 -10.19 -13.38
CA ASP A 206 7.12 -11.22 -14.43
C ASP A 206 8.31 -11.06 -15.39
N ASN A 207 8.70 -9.81 -15.67
CA ASN A 207 9.85 -9.46 -16.50
C ASN A 207 10.58 -8.26 -15.90
N ALA A 208 11.77 -8.50 -15.35
CA ALA A 208 12.55 -7.46 -14.67
C ALA A 208 13.04 -6.35 -15.62
N VAL A 209 13.34 -6.66 -16.87
CA VAL A 209 13.78 -5.68 -17.88
C VAL A 209 12.63 -4.76 -18.27
N GLU A 210 11.45 -5.32 -18.48
CA GLU A 210 10.26 -4.53 -18.80
C GLU A 210 9.82 -3.68 -17.61
N ALA A 211 9.84 -4.23 -16.39
CA ALA A 211 9.55 -3.48 -15.18
C ALA A 211 10.51 -2.29 -15.00
N ASP A 212 11.81 -2.50 -15.20
CA ASP A 212 12.82 -1.43 -15.16
C ASP A 212 12.50 -0.33 -16.16
N ARG A 213 12.21 -0.70 -17.41
CA ARG A 213 11.83 0.24 -18.47
C ARG A 213 10.59 1.05 -18.11
N VAL A 214 9.57 0.40 -17.56
CA VAL A 214 8.31 1.06 -17.18
C VAL A 214 8.51 2.03 -16.03
N PHE A 215 9.24 1.64 -14.98
CA PHE A 215 9.55 2.55 -13.87
C PHE A 215 10.39 3.74 -14.32
N SER A 216 11.43 3.54 -15.14
CA SER A 216 12.23 4.64 -15.69
C SER A 216 11.41 5.60 -16.56
N MET A 217 10.51 5.05 -17.38
CA MET A 217 9.64 5.86 -18.26
C MET A 217 8.61 6.66 -17.45
N LEU A 218 7.89 6.01 -16.51
CA LEU A 218 6.81 6.66 -15.78
C LEU A 218 7.30 7.59 -14.67
N MET A 219 8.36 7.20 -13.97
CA MET A 219 8.84 7.87 -12.75
C MET A 219 10.14 8.64 -12.96
N GLY A 220 10.84 8.46 -14.09
CA GLY A 220 12.09 9.13 -14.44
C GLY A 220 11.93 10.60 -14.85
N ASP A 221 13.04 11.26 -15.20
CA ASP A 221 13.07 12.69 -15.54
C ASP A 221 12.58 13.00 -16.95
N GLU A 222 12.66 12.03 -17.87
CA GLU A 222 12.29 12.25 -19.26
C GLU A 222 10.77 12.37 -19.44
N VAL A 223 10.34 13.53 -19.96
CA VAL A 223 8.93 13.83 -20.19
C VAL A 223 8.38 13.23 -21.48
N PRO A 224 9.10 13.26 -22.64
CA PRO A 224 8.53 12.82 -23.91
C PRO A 224 8.06 11.37 -23.92
N PRO A 225 8.82 10.37 -23.46
CA PRO A 225 8.37 8.98 -23.45
C PRO A 225 7.12 8.76 -22.59
N ARG A 226 7.06 9.45 -21.44
CA ARG A 226 5.90 9.40 -20.54
C ARG A 226 4.66 10.01 -21.17
N ARG A 227 4.80 11.17 -21.85
CA ARG A 227 3.69 11.81 -22.59
C ARG A 227 3.15 10.87 -23.66
N GLU A 228 4.03 10.30 -24.48
CA GLU A 228 3.65 9.37 -25.55
C GLU A 228 2.90 8.14 -24.99
N PHE A 229 3.36 7.59 -23.87
CA PHE A 229 2.68 6.51 -23.19
C PHE A 229 1.28 6.90 -22.72
N ILE A 230 1.13 8.08 -22.12
CA ILE A 230 -0.17 8.58 -21.64
C ILE A 230 -1.12 8.79 -22.83
N GLU A 231 -0.66 9.44 -23.92
CA GLU A 231 -1.46 9.71 -25.12
C GLU A 231 -1.94 8.39 -25.77
N ARG A 232 -1.08 7.38 -25.87
CA ARG A 232 -1.44 6.07 -26.43
C ARG A 232 -2.45 5.29 -25.58
N ASN A 233 -2.41 5.47 -24.27
CA ASN A 233 -3.24 4.70 -23.34
C ASN A 233 -4.41 5.51 -22.75
N ALA A 234 -4.62 6.73 -23.19
CA ALA A 234 -5.66 7.62 -22.65
C ALA A 234 -7.07 7.03 -22.74
N THR A 235 -7.35 6.23 -23.79
CA THR A 235 -8.66 5.58 -24.00
C THR A 235 -8.94 4.46 -23.00
N TYR A 236 -7.92 3.94 -22.33
CA TYR A 236 -8.04 2.89 -21.32
C TYR A 236 -8.05 3.45 -19.89
N ALA A 237 -7.85 4.75 -19.74
CA ALA A 237 -7.82 5.39 -18.44
C ALA A 237 -9.26 5.51 -17.88
N ASN A 238 -9.50 4.88 -16.74
CA ASN A 238 -10.68 5.14 -15.92
C ASN A 238 -10.39 6.42 -15.13
N ILE A 239 -10.83 7.56 -15.66
CA ILE A 239 -10.69 8.84 -14.99
C ILE A 239 -11.96 9.10 -14.20
N ASP A 240 -11.82 9.22 -12.91
CA ASP A 240 -12.86 9.63 -12.00
C ASP A 240 -13.00 11.16 -12.11
N VAL A 241 -14.02 11.63 -12.83
CA VAL A 241 -14.33 13.06 -13.05
C VAL A 241 -15.40 13.51 -12.06
#